data_a75d48ca2eff94cb5bc591a1bc972339
#
_entry.id   a75d48ca2eff94cb5bc591a1bc972339
#
_cell.length_a   1.000
_cell.length_b   1.000
_cell.length_c   1.000
_cell.angle_alpha   90.00
_cell.angle_beta   90.00
_cell.angle_gamma   90.00
#
_symmetry.space_group_name_H-M   'P 1'
#
loop_
_entity.id
_entity.type
_entity.pdbx_description
1 polymer ?
#
loop_
_entity_poly.entity_id
_entity_poly.type
_entity_poly.pdbx_seq_one_letter_code
_entity_poly.pdbx_strand_id
1 'polypeptide(L)'
;MTQAKVKIGCGDHLLTLEGHATGSETVCAAISAIVYALEGYLENAGAHIYAILENETASGNVHLHYLGDESVTAAWEMAYIGLAQIQLQYPDLLSVRLQEEKIF
;
A
#
# COMPACT_ATOMS: atom_id res chain seq x y z
N MET A 1 -8.82 9.84 10.40
CA MET A 1 -8.50 9.72 8.97
C MET A 1 -7.31 8.78 8.80
N THR A 2 -7.38 7.88 7.84
CA THR A 2 -6.24 7.05 7.45
C THR A 2 -5.39 7.81 6.44
N GLN A 3 -4.09 7.81 6.64
CA GLN A 3 -3.14 8.42 5.73
C GLN A 3 -2.28 7.33 5.09
N ALA A 4 -2.32 7.26 3.77
CA ALA A 4 -1.55 6.29 2.99
C ALA A 4 -0.45 7.02 2.22
N LYS A 5 0.75 6.48 2.28
CA LYS A 5 1.88 6.92 1.46
C LYS A 5 2.35 5.74 0.64
N VAL A 6 2.46 5.94 -0.67
CA VAL A 6 2.88 4.91 -1.61
C VAL A 6 4.09 5.42 -2.38
N LYS A 7 5.12 4.60 -2.49
CA LYS A 7 6.26 4.86 -3.35
C LYS A 7 6.40 3.68 -4.32
N ILE A 8 6.43 3.99 -5.60
CA ILE A 8 6.65 3.01 -6.65
C ILE A 8 7.82 3.51 -7.47
N GLY A 9 8.99 3.02 -7.15
CA GLY A 9 10.23 3.37 -7.85
C GLY A 9 10.78 2.20 -8.63
N CYS A 10 11.95 2.38 -9.22
CA CYS A 10 12.63 1.35 -10.00
C CYS A 10 13.13 0.24 -9.06
N GLY A 11 12.31 -0.80 -8.87
CA GLY A 11 12.63 -1.91 -7.98
C GLY A 11 12.39 -1.65 -6.50
N ASP A 12 11.99 -0.45 -6.12
CA ASP A 12 11.80 -0.06 -4.72
C ASP A 12 10.33 0.30 -4.48
N HIS A 13 9.69 -0.38 -3.53
CA HIS A 13 8.25 -0.29 -3.31
C HIS A 13 7.95 -0.08 -1.83
N LEU A 14 7.23 0.99 -1.52
CA LEU A 14 6.85 1.35 -0.16
C LEU A 14 5.36 1.58 -0.06
N LEU A 15 4.74 1.03 0.97
CA LEU A 15 3.38 1.35 1.38
C LEU A 15 3.36 1.58 2.88
N THR A 16 2.90 2.76 3.30
CA THR A 16 2.62 3.02 4.70
C THR A 16 1.17 3.45 4.85
N LEU A 17 0.52 2.94 5.88
CA LEU A 17 -0.84 3.33 6.27
C LEU A 17 -0.82 3.65 7.75
N GLU A 18 -1.29 4.84 8.11
CA GLU A 18 -1.37 5.28 9.50
C GLU A 18 -2.74 5.84 9.81
N GLY A 19 -3.26 5.50 10.99
CA GLY A 19 -4.56 5.96 11.47
C GLY A 19 -5.71 5.06 11.05
N HIS A 20 -6.93 5.48 11.40
CA HIS A 20 -8.16 4.75 11.14
C HIS A 20 -9.18 5.62 10.44
N ALA A 21 -10.02 5.01 9.59
CA ALA A 21 -11.19 5.65 9.00
C ALA A 21 -12.31 5.69 10.06
N THR A 22 -12.17 6.58 11.02
CA THR A 22 -13.06 6.68 12.17
C THR A 22 -14.51 6.92 11.73
N GLY A 23 -15.42 6.08 12.22
CA GLY A 23 -16.84 6.19 11.90
C GLY A 23 -17.29 5.41 10.67
N SER A 24 -16.39 4.68 10.01
CA SER A 24 -16.77 3.86 8.85
C SER A 24 -16.06 2.50 8.85
N GLU A 25 -16.78 1.47 9.26
CA GLU A 25 -16.31 0.10 9.18
C GLU A 25 -16.15 -0.34 7.72
N THR A 26 -17.01 0.16 6.83
CA THR A 26 -16.96 -0.16 5.40
C THR A 26 -15.65 0.30 4.78
N VAL A 27 -15.23 1.53 5.06
CA VAL A 27 -13.97 2.06 4.53
C VAL A 27 -12.78 1.34 5.13
N CYS A 28 -12.79 1.07 6.44
CA CYS A 28 -11.74 0.29 7.08
C CYS A 28 -11.61 -1.10 6.47
N ALA A 29 -12.73 -1.77 6.22
CA ALA A 29 -12.73 -3.10 5.60
C ALA A 29 -12.21 -3.04 4.17
N ALA A 30 -12.57 -2.02 3.39
CA ALA A 30 -12.10 -1.87 2.02
C ALA A 30 -10.58 -1.64 1.98
N ILE A 31 -10.05 -0.78 2.84
CA ILE A 31 -8.61 -0.55 2.95
C ILE A 31 -7.89 -1.84 3.35
N SER A 32 -8.41 -2.54 4.36
CA SER A 32 -7.84 -3.79 4.84
C SER A 32 -7.82 -4.87 3.75
N ALA A 33 -8.86 -4.95 2.93
CA ALA A 33 -8.92 -5.92 1.84
C ALA A 33 -7.80 -5.68 0.82
N ILE A 34 -7.49 -4.43 0.49
CA ILE A 34 -6.39 -4.10 -0.42
C ILE A 34 -5.05 -4.50 0.20
N VAL A 35 -4.83 -4.19 1.46
CA VAL A 35 -3.60 -4.54 2.18
C VAL A 35 -3.42 -6.06 2.23
N TYR A 36 -4.47 -6.80 2.57
CA TYR A 36 -4.41 -8.26 2.64
C TYR A 36 -4.15 -8.88 1.28
N ALA A 37 -4.74 -8.33 0.21
CA ALA A 37 -4.47 -8.81 -1.14
C ALA A 37 -3.00 -8.61 -1.52
N LEU A 38 -2.43 -7.46 -1.20
CA LEU A 38 -1.02 -7.18 -1.46
C LEU A 38 -0.12 -8.13 -0.64
N GLU A 39 -0.39 -8.29 0.64
CA GLU A 39 0.37 -9.21 1.49
C GLU A 39 0.28 -10.65 0.99
N GLY A 40 -0.91 -11.09 0.59
CA GLY A 40 -1.10 -12.43 0.04
C GLY A 40 -0.29 -12.66 -1.22
N TYR A 41 -0.23 -11.67 -2.11
CA TYR A 41 0.66 -11.72 -3.27
C TYR A 41 2.12 -11.84 -2.83
N LEU A 42 2.57 -10.99 -1.90
CA LEU A 42 3.96 -10.95 -1.46
C LEU A 42 4.39 -12.27 -0.81
N GLU A 43 3.53 -12.90 -0.04
CA GLU A 43 3.81 -14.21 0.58
C GLU A 43 4.01 -15.32 -0.46
N ASN A 44 3.47 -15.15 -1.66
CA ASN A 44 3.53 -16.14 -2.74
C ASN A 44 4.44 -15.72 -3.89
N ALA A 45 5.07 -14.56 -3.81
CA ALA A 45 5.82 -13.99 -4.93
C ALA A 45 7.18 -14.64 -5.18
N GLY A 46 7.77 -15.30 -4.16
CA GLY A 46 9.01 -16.04 -4.32
C GLY A 46 10.15 -15.19 -4.87
N ALA A 47 10.72 -15.63 -6.01
CA ALA A 47 11.88 -15.00 -6.62
C ALA A 47 11.62 -13.59 -7.19
N HIS A 48 10.36 -13.16 -7.28
CA HIS A 48 10.04 -11.78 -7.68
C HIS A 48 10.47 -10.76 -6.63
N ILE A 49 10.63 -11.21 -5.37
CA ILE A 49 11.09 -10.37 -4.28
C ILE A 49 12.60 -10.53 -4.12
N TYR A 50 13.33 -9.40 -4.15
CA TYR A 50 14.78 -9.39 -3.97
C TYR A 50 15.18 -9.18 -2.51
N ALA A 51 14.43 -8.35 -1.79
CA ALA A 51 14.67 -8.09 -0.37
C ALA A 51 13.41 -7.55 0.30
N ILE A 52 13.25 -7.89 1.57
CA ILE A 52 12.20 -7.35 2.43
C ILE A 52 12.89 -6.43 3.43
N LEU A 53 12.68 -5.13 3.31
CA LEU A 53 13.27 -4.13 4.21
C LEU A 53 12.38 -3.88 5.41
N GLU A 54 11.07 -3.94 5.23
CA GLU A 54 10.10 -3.72 6.28
C GLU A 54 8.82 -4.48 5.97
N ASN A 55 8.27 -5.16 6.96
CA ASN A 55 7.00 -5.86 6.85
C ASN A 55 6.31 -5.83 8.21
N GLU A 56 5.50 -4.80 8.42
CA GLU A 56 4.74 -4.63 9.63
C GLU A 56 3.29 -4.35 9.29
N THR A 57 2.39 -5.16 9.81
CA THR A 57 0.95 -4.99 9.63
C THR A 57 0.26 -5.11 10.98
N ALA A 58 -0.17 -3.98 11.48
CA ALA A 58 -0.94 -3.88 12.70
C ALA A 58 -2.15 -2.98 12.43
N SER A 59 -3.18 -3.11 13.26
CA SER A 59 -4.37 -2.26 13.12
C SER A 59 -3.97 -0.78 13.22
N GLY A 60 -4.30 -0.02 12.17
CA GLY A 60 -3.98 1.40 12.10
C GLY A 60 -2.52 1.73 11.85
N ASN A 61 -1.68 0.73 11.56
CA ASN A 61 -0.25 0.96 11.33
C ASN A 61 0.32 -0.12 10.41
N VAL A 62 0.50 0.21 9.14
CA VAL A 62 1.05 -0.70 8.13
C VAL A 62 2.31 -0.09 7.53
N HIS A 63 3.38 -0.87 7.48
CA HIS A 63 4.63 -0.49 6.86
C HIS A 63 5.16 -1.66 6.04
N LEU A 64 5.11 -1.54 4.71
CA LEU A 64 5.63 -2.53 3.78
C LEU A 64 6.68 -1.88 2.90
N HIS A 65 7.90 -2.42 2.88
CA HIS A 65 8.97 -1.92 2.06
C HIS A 65 9.72 -3.10 1.44
N TYR A 66 9.55 -3.27 0.15
CA TYR A 66 10.04 -4.44 -0.59
C TYR A 66 10.84 -4.02 -1.81
N LEU A 67 11.95 -4.69 -2.05
CA LEU A 67 12.66 -4.62 -3.32
C LEU A 67 12.23 -5.80 -4.16
N GLY A 68 11.91 -5.56 -5.43
CA GLY A 68 11.41 -6.60 -6.31
C GLY A 68 11.36 -6.18 -7.76
N ASP A 69 10.91 -7.09 -8.61
CA ASP A 69 10.83 -6.92 -10.05
C ASP A 69 9.51 -6.29 -10.51
N GLU A 70 9.25 -6.33 -11.82
CA GLU A 70 8.06 -5.75 -12.44
C GLU A 70 6.75 -6.36 -11.92
N SER A 71 6.76 -7.62 -11.48
CA SER A 71 5.59 -8.26 -10.90
C SER A 71 5.21 -7.60 -9.57
N VAL A 72 6.20 -7.30 -8.74
CA VAL A 72 5.99 -6.57 -7.48
C VAL A 72 5.51 -5.15 -7.77
N THR A 73 6.08 -4.50 -8.78
CA THR A 73 5.64 -3.17 -9.22
C THR A 73 4.17 -3.17 -9.61
N ALA A 74 3.73 -4.15 -10.40
CA ALA A 74 2.32 -4.26 -10.82
C ALA A 74 1.39 -4.46 -9.62
N ALA A 75 1.79 -5.25 -8.64
CA ALA A 75 1.01 -5.46 -7.43
C ALA A 75 0.88 -4.15 -6.63
N TRP A 76 1.97 -3.39 -6.50
CA TRP A 76 1.95 -2.08 -5.84
C TRP A 76 1.08 -1.07 -6.56
N GLU A 77 1.16 -1.04 -7.90
CA GLU A 77 0.31 -0.16 -8.71
C GLU A 77 -1.16 -0.47 -8.51
N MET A 78 -1.54 -1.76 -8.50
CA MET A 78 -2.92 -2.17 -8.26
C MET A 78 -3.40 -1.74 -6.88
N ALA A 79 -2.58 -1.92 -5.85
CA ALA A 79 -2.92 -1.50 -4.50
C ALA A 79 -3.09 0.02 -4.41
N TYR A 80 -2.19 0.78 -5.04
CA TYR A 80 -2.30 2.24 -5.10
C TYR A 80 -3.60 2.69 -5.78
N ILE A 81 -3.91 2.12 -6.93
CA ILE A 81 -5.14 2.45 -7.67
C ILE A 81 -6.37 2.17 -6.81
N GLY A 82 -6.41 1.03 -6.14
CA GLY A 82 -7.51 0.68 -5.25
C GLY A 82 -7.69 1.69 -4.11
N LEU A 83 -6.60 2.08 -3.47
CA LEU A 83 -6.64 3.08 -2.40
C LEU A 83 -7.07 4.44 -2.93
N ALA A 84 -6.57 4.84 -4.11
CA ALA A 84 -6.93 6.12 -4.73
C ALA A 84 -8.42 6.17 -5.06
N GLN A 85 -9.02 5.06 -5.49
CA GLN A 85 -10.45 4.98 -5.77
C GLN A 85 -11.29 5.13 -4.51
N ILE A 86 -10.84 4.56 -3.40
CA ILE A 86 -11.50 4.74 -2.10
C ILE A 86 -11.44 6.21 -1.69
N GLN A 87 -10.28 6.86 -1.86
CA GLN A 87 -10.13 8.28 -1.55
C GLN A 87 -11.11 9.16 -2.35
N LEU A 88 -11.34 8.84 -3.63
CA LEU A 88 -12.27 9.59 -4.45
C LEU A 88 -13.70 9.58 -3.88
N GLN A 89 -14.13 8.47 -3.30
CA GLN A 89 -15.45 8.33 -2.72
C GLN A 89 -15.52 8.81 -1.27
N TYR A 90 -14.44 8.69 -0.53
CA TYR A 90 -14.38 9.00 0.90
C TYR A 90 -13.17 9.88 1.25
N PRO A 91 -13.11 11.10 0.66
CA PRO A 91 -11.92 11.96 0.84
C PRO A 91 -11.70 12.43 2.27
N ASP A 92 -12.74 12.40 3.11
CA ASP A 92 -12.64 12.76 4.52
C ASP A 92 -12.12 11.62 5.40
N LEU A 93 -12.06 10.40 4.87
CA LEU A 93 -11.67 9.20 5.63
C LEU A 93 -10.33 8.62 5.22
N LEU A 94 -9.91 8.85 3.97
CA LEU A 94 -8.65 8.33 3.43
C LEU A 94 -7.95 9.40 2.60
N SER A 95 -6.69 9.64 2.91
CA SER A 95 -5.79 10.47 2.11
C SER A 95 -4.67 9.58 1.57
N VAL A 96 -4.50 9.58 0.25
CA VAL A 96 -3.47 8.78 -0.42
C VAL A 96 -2.49 9.72 -1.11
N ARG A 97 -1.21 9.53 -0.81
CA ARG A 97 -0.13 10.30 -1.43
C ARG A 97 0.80 9.36 -2.17
N LEU A 98 1.00 9.63 -3.46
CA LEU A 98 2.01 8.95 -4.24
C LEU A 98 3.32 9.74 -4.14
N GLN A 99 4.37 9.06 -3.68
CA GLN A 99 5.70 9.64 -3.58
C GLN A 99 6.48 9.23 -4.82
N GLU A 100 6.91 10.20 -5.63
CA GLU A 100 7.71 9.95 -6.81
C GLU A 100 9.19 10.02 -6.49
N GLU A 101 9.96 9.13 -7.10
CA GLU A 101 11.40 9.17 -7.04
C GLU A 101 11.90 10.22 -8.01
N LYS A 102 12.65 11.21 -7.50
CA LYS A 102 13.28 12.22 -8.34
C LYS A 102 14.62 11.67 -8.82
N ILE A 103 14.73 11.50 -10.12
CA ILE A 103 15.99 11.14 -10.77
C ILE A 103 16.63 12.42 -11.29
N PHE A 104 17.83 12.68 -10.88
CA PHE A 104 18.62 13.81 -11.36
C PHE A 104 19.61 13.36 -12.41
#